data_826399b7758f281b6676de2dee606a59
#
_entry.id   826399b7758f281b6676de2dee606a59
#
_cell.length_a   1.000
_cell.length_b   1.000
_cell.length_c   1.000
_cell.angle_alpha   90.00
_cell.angle_beta   90.00
_cell.angle_gamma   90.00
#
_symmetry.space_group_name_H-M   'P 1'
#
loop_
_entity.id
_entity.type
_entity.pdbx_description
1 polymer ?
#
loop_
_entity_poly.entity_id
_entity_poly.type
_entity_poly.pdbx_seq_one_letter_code
_entity_poly.pdbx_strand_id
1 'polypeptide(L)'
;MKKKGLLVVFFFGGIMVTSGFGLQSMMQPPPEDNPEFTITGTPADNFPDDQRAQFCGSGDAKSTDYVQEFSIPTPCTNPLAIVTDYDGNVWFAQTNTGNLAKFDPFTERFTEYDNPLWPSGERSMMWGIDYAPDGSVWFTDERFDSIWKFSTIDEKYERIAYPSEGNSLPQKLQIDGSQIIINDFTGNKLTLLDPNPSSGEINYLSIPSPVDNSVTADFAVDVNDNIWFTNWVFQQGGVLVKFNQNGYLDLAANSGEQFLPLLDFVQVYRLPPELLTPNGAVVTDDGTIWLADTTSSFFFSFDPFTEQFTQYVTAEPQLSTYGNQTGVVKYPISRPYWIEADLQGRLVFNEQTANNISVMDPKSQSLVEYHIPSKNPYWADCDPGTGVMLDNCGVAQIFDFAIYGEKIWFTEWVENNIGVVDTSVPLPIEIQLEFDSLTLTPGDSQHLDFVVSPKSQKDMLNVSLILSTTHEFLKIDLVNDIPGTFQLDFDAPQPILATITASKDATPGTYKVLLGAQSPDIAISKFVTVTIE
;
A
#
# COMPACT_ATOMS: atom_id res chain seq x y z
N MET A 1 -6.39 -22.11 26.34
CA MET A 1 -6.85 -21.17 25.31
C MET A 1 -6.02 -19.87 25.25
N LYS A 2 -5.11 -19.56 26.19
CA LYS A 2 -4.29 -18.31 26.18
C LYS A 2 -3.04 -18.33 25.29
N LYS A 3 -2.77 -19.39 24.54
CA LYS A 3 -1.52 -19.51 23.73
C LYS A 3 -1.69 -19.23 22.23
N LYS A 4 -2.92 -19.09 21.72
CA LYS A 4 -3.15 -18.91 20.27
C LYS A 4 -3.16 -17.44 19.82
N GLY A 5 -3.59 -16.51 20.67
CA GLY A 5 -3.60 -15.08 20.35
C GLY A 5 -2.21 -14.45 20.24
N LEU A 6 -1.26 -14.94 21.02
CA LEU A 6 0.14 -14.47 21.00
C LEU A 6 0.84 -14.72 19.66
N LEU A 7 0.45 -15.78 18.94
CA LEU A 7 1.10 -16.13 17.66
C LEU A 7 0.69 -15.20 16.52
N VAL A 8 -0.54 -14.70 16.52
CA VAL A 8 -1.07 -13.80 15.47
C VAL A 8 -0.51 -12.38 15.65
N VAL A 9 -0.40 -11.90 16.90
CA VAL A 9 0.23 -10.61 17.22
C VAL A 9 1.72 -10.63 16.85
N PHE A 10 2.42 -11.74 17.08
CA PHE A 10 3.80 -11.91 16.61
C PHE A 10 3.92 -11.90 15.08
N PHE A 11 2.88 -12.33 14.36
CA PHE A 11 2.89 -12.34 12.89
C PHE A 11 2.60 -10.97 12.29
N PHE A 12 1.77 -10.17 12.91
CA PHE A 12 1.55 -8.79 12.45
C PHE A 12 2.75 -7.91 12.75
N GLY A 13 3.30 -8.02 13.96
CA GLY A 13 4.65 -7.54 14.25
C GLY A 13 5.66 -8.09 13.24
N GLY A 14 5.51 -9.34 12.77
CA GLY A 14 6.37 -9.96 11.77
C GLY A 14 6.25 -9.38 10.37
N ILE A 15 5.07 -9.02 9.88
CA ILE A 15 4.90 -8.40 8.55
C ILE A 15 5.34 -6.94 8.57
N MET A 16 5.10 -6.22 9.63
CA MET A 16 5.66 -4.89 9.85
C MET A 16 7.14 -4.93 10.21
N VAL A 17 7.54 -5.91 11.01
CA VAL A 17 8.92 -6.18 11.37
C VAL A 17 9.70 -6.67 10.15
N THR A 18 9.13 -7.24 9.08
CA THR A 18 9.91 -7.50 7.87
C THR A 18 10.30 -6.22 7.14
N SER A 19 9.56 -5.14 7.22
CA SER A 19 10.07 -3.80 6.86
C SER A 19 11.04 -3.23 7.90
N GLY A 20 10.95 -3.66 9.16
CA GLY A 20 11.84 -3.29 10.27
C GLY A 20 12.97 -4.29 10.55
N PHE A 21 12.96 -5.49 9.96
CA PHE A 21 14.05 -6.48 10.18
C PHE A 21 15.33 -6.14 9.41
N GLY A 22 15.26 -5.31 8.38
CA GLY A 22 16.45 -4.64 7.87
C GLY A 22 17.18 -3.86 8.97
N LEU A 23 16.44 -3.28 9.91
CA LEU A 23 16.96 -2.60 11.08
C LEU A 23 17.66 -3.51 12.10
N GLN A 24 17.18 -4.73 12.33
CA GLN A 24 17.86 -5.63 13.26
C GLN A 24 19.23 -6.10 12.75
N SER A 25 19.42 -6.15 11.43
CA SER A 25 20.73 -6.46 10.87
C SER A 25 21.66 -5.25 10.80
N MET A 26 21.09 -4.03 10.82
CA MET A 26 21.82 -2.76 10.77
C MET A 26 22.10 -2.17 12.14
N MET A 27 21.20 -2.38 13.09
CA MET A 27 21.53 -2.09 14.49
C MET A 27 22.58 -3.08 14.94
N GLN A 28 23.72 -2.59 15.39
CA GLN A 28 24.54 -3.40 16.27
C GLN A 28 23.59 -4.00 17.31
N PRO A 29 23.63 -5.31 17.54
CA PRO A 29 22.83 -5.88 18.61
C PRO A 29 23.06 -5.00 19.84
N PRO A 30 21.99 -4.62 20.56
CA PRO A 30 22.16 -3.88 21.80
C PRO A 30 23.23 -4.61 22.62
N PRO A 31 24.16 -3.89 23.26
CA PRO A 31 25.20 -4.54 24.04
C PRO A 31 24.56 -5.65 24.86
N GLU A 32 25.13 -6.86 24.81
CA GLU A 32 24.58 -8.09 25.42
C GLU A 32 24.17 -7.94 26.90
N ASP A 33 24.51 -6.82 27.52
CA ASP A 33 24.30 -6.51 28.94
C ASP A 33 23.09 -5.57 29.20
N ASN A 34 22.23 -5.27 28.22
CA ASN A 34 21.01 -4.47 28.48
C ASN A 34 19.75 -5.36 28.48
N PRO A 35 19.31 -5.87 29.64
CA PRO A 35 18.17 -6.77 29.75
C PRO A 35 16.80 -6.10 29.50
N GLU A 36 16.77 -4.79 29.25
CA GLU A 36 15.52 -4.01 29.07
C GLU A 36 15.10 -3.84 27.60
N PHE A 37 15.91 -4.26 26.63
CA PHE A 37 15.54 -4.15 25.22
C PHE A 37 14.62 -5.31 24.81
N THR A 38 13.34 -5.15 25.09
CA THR A 38 12.32 -6.09 24.61
C THR A 38 11.71 -5.50 23.36
N ILE A 39 11.86 -6.18 22.21
CA ILE A 39 11.13 -5.84 20.99
C ILE A 39 9.65 -6.13 21.27
N THR A 40 8.86 -5.08 21.47
CA THR A 40 7.44 -5.17 21.75
C THR A 40 6.66 -4.34 20.72
N GLY A 41 5.64 -4.94 20.11
CA GLY A 41 4.67 -4.22 19.29
C GLY A 41 5.19 -3.74 17.93
N THR A 42 4.98 -2.47 17.63
CA THR A 42 5.27 -1.83 16.34
C THR A 42 6.74 -1.38 16.23
N PRO A 43 7.24 -1.09 15.02
CA PRO A 43 8.56 -0.49 14.86
C PRO A 43 8.77 0.77 15.74
N ALA A 44 7.72 1.58 15.96
CA ALA A 44 7.79 2.74 16.84
C ALA A 44 8.13 2.40 18.29
N ASP A 45 7.78 1.20 18.76
CA ASP A 45 8.06 0.72 20.11
C ASP A 45 9.49 0.16 20.28
N ASN A 46 10.19 -0.06 19.16
CA ASN A 46 11.50 -0.74 19.17
C ASN A 46 12.69 0.20 19.32
N PHE A 47 12.46 1.53 19.29
CA PHE A 47 13.51 2.50 19.49
C PHE A 47 13.45 3.09 20.90
N PRO A 48 14.58 3.04 21.66
CA PRO A 48 14.70 3.82 22.88
C PRO A 48 14.46 5.32 22.59
N ASP A 49 13.77 6.02 23.50
CA ASP A 49 13.39 7.41 23.29
C ASP A 49 14.58 8.35 23.02
N ASP A 50 15.73 8.07 23.64
CA ASP A 50 16.97 8.81 23.45
C ASP A 50 17.65 8.57 22.08
N GLN A 51 17.33 7.47 21.40
CA GLN A 51 17.86 7.14 20.08
C GLN A 51 16.88 7.45 18.95
N ARG A 52 15.61 7.68 19.26
CA ARG A 52 14.55 7.85 18.27
C ARG A 52 14.82 8.97 17.27
N ALA A 53 15.36 10.09 17.75
CA ALA A 53 15.70 11.22 16.88
C ALA A 53 16.79 10.88 15.84
N GLN A 54 17.57 9.81 16.04
CA GLN A 54 18.57 9.36 15.06
C GLN A 54 17.95 8.54 13.92
N PHE A 55 16.77 7.98 14.15
CA PHE A 55 16.11 7.08 13.21
C PHE A 55 14.87 7.72 12.57
N CYS A 56 14.48 8.90 13.02
CA CYS A 56 13.32 9.63 12.58
C CYS A 56 13.77 10.90 11.85
N GLY A 57 13.65 10.87 10.54
CA GLY A 57 14.15 11.92 9.66
C GLY A 57 15.62 11.74 9.31
N SER A 58 15.92 11.63 8.03
CA SER A 58 17.29 11.54 7.52
C SER A 58 17.84 12.88 7.02
N GLY A 59 17.03 13.93 7.03
CA GLY A 59 17.40 15.25 6.54
C GLY A 59 16.20 16.14 6.24
N ASP A 60 16.44 17.15 5.44
CA ASP A 60 15.41 18.08 4.97
C ASP A 60 14.51 17.41 3.91
N ALA A 61 13.26 17.87 3.83
CA ALA A 61 12.32 17.49 2.78
C ALA A 61 12.90 17.79 1.39
N LYS A 62 12.66 16.88 0.45
CA LYS A 62 13.21 16.91 -0.90
C LYS A 62 12.13 17.15 -1.94
N SER A 63 12.55 17.44 -3.16
CA SER A 63 11.65 17.58 -4.29
C SER A 63 12.32 17.09 -5.56
N THR A 64 11.48 16.51 -6.44
CA THR A 64 11.82 16.21 -7.83
C THR A 64 10.91 17.02 -8.76
N ASP A 65 10.92 16.71 -10.04
CA ASP A 65 9.95 17.31 -10.97
C ASP A 65 8.51 16.83 -10.68
N TYR A 66 8.34 15.68 -10.02
CA TYR A 66 7.04 14.99 -9.83
C TYR A 66 6.57 14.94 -8.38
N VAL A 67 7.51 15.02 -7.44
CA VAL A 67 7.26 14.82 -6.01
C VAL A 67 7.74 16.05 -5.25
N GLN A 68 6.91 16.53 -4.33
CA GLN A 68 7.28 17.56 -3.36
C GLN A 68 7.01 17.05 -1.95
N GLU A 69 7.98 17.15 -1.06
CA GLU A 69 7.88 16.78 0.34
C GLU A 69 7.80 18.02 1.24
N PHE A 70 7.17 17.88 2.40
CA PHE A 70 7.01 18.92 3.41
C PHE A 70 7.32 18.36 4.80
N SER A 71 8.29 18.94 5.49
CA SER A 71 8.67 18.49 6.83
C SER A 71 7.65 18.93 7.88
N ILE A 72 7.19 17.99 8.70
CA ILE A 72 6.26 18.25 9.79
C ILE A 72 7.00 19.02 10.90
N PRO A 73 6.41 20.12 11.45
CA PRO A 73 7.09 20.96 12.42
C PRO A 73 7.49 20.25 13.72
N THR A 74 6.60 19.41 14.27
CA THR A 74 6.92 18.59 15.44
C THR A 74 7.75 17.39 15.01
N PRO A 75 8.94 17.18 15.58
CA PRO A 75 9.82 16.08 15.18
C PRO A 75 9.28 14.73 15.63
N CYS A 76 9.53 13.70 14.86
CA CYS A 76 9.22 12.30 15.18
C CYS A 76 7.74 12.04 15.51
N THR A 77 6.82 12.64 14.80
CA THR A 77 5.39 12.37 14.95
C THR A 77 4.98 11.03 14.32
N ASN A 78 5.79 10.51 13.40
CA ASN A 78 5.52 9.30 12.63
C ASN A 78 4.13 9.35 11.98
N PRO A 79 3.92 10.19 10.94
CA PRO A 79 2.64 10.33 10.26
C PRO A 79 2.26 9.04 9.55
N LEU A 80 1.01 8.56 9.72
CA LEU A 80 0.60 7.29 9.13
C LEU A 80 -0.61 7.45 8.24
N ALA A 81 -1.83 7.40 8.79
CA ALA A 81 -3.04 7.54 7.99
C ALA A 81 -3.24 8.97 7.48
N ILE A 82 -3.71 9.12 6.24
CA ILE A 82 -3.85 10.40 5.56
C ILE A 82 -5.15 10.46 4.75
N VAL A 83 -5.81 11.61 4.77
CA VAL A 83 -7.03 11.88 3.99
C VAL A 83 -7.08 13.35 3.55
N THR A 84 -7.82 13.64 2.49
CA THR A 84 -8.10 15.03 2.09
C THR A 84 -9.53 15.42 2.45
N ASP A 85 -9.72 16.68 2.88
CA ASP A 85 -11.06 17.24 3.00
C ASP A 85 -11.59 17.73 1.64
N TYR A 86 -12.86 18.17 1.61
CA TYR A 86 -13.51 18.65 0.38
C TYR A 86 -12.91 19.93 -0.19
N ASP A 87 -12.16 20.69 0.61
CA ASP A 87 -11.45 21.90 0.20
C ASP A 87 -10.01 21.59 -0.28
N GLY A 88 -9.58 20.33 -0.19
CA GLY A 88 -8.25 19.86 -0.59
C GLY A 88 -7.17 20.07 0.47
N ASN A 89 -7.54 20.38 1.73
CA ASN A 89 -6.57 20.31 2.81
C ASN A 89 -6.28 18.85 3.15
N VAL A 90 -5.08 18.59 3.63
CA VAL A 90 -4.58 17.26 3.94
C VAL A 90 -4.59 17.04 5.44
N TRP A 91 -5.30 16.02 5.89
CA TRP A 91 -5.36 15.60 7.28
C TRP A 91 -4.61 14.30 7.48
N PHE A 92 -3.82 14.21 8.54
CA PHE A 92 -3.07 12.99 8.83
C PHE A 92 -2.91 12.75 10.33
N ALA A 93 -2.78 11.47 10.68
CA ALA A 93 -2.64 11.02 12.04
C ALA A 93 -1.16 10.91 12.44
N GLN A 94 -0.82 11.38 13.62
CA GLN A 94 0.54 11.39 14.20
C GLN A 94 0.66 10.28 15.26
N THR A 95 1.20 9.12 14.87
CA THR A 95 1.17 7.90 15.69
C THR A 95 1.92 8.00 17.02
N ASN A 96 2.96 8.83 17.08
CA ASN A 96 3.75 9.00 18.31
C ASN A 96 3.16 9.97 19.34
N THR A 97 2.22 10.80 18.92
CA THR A 97 1.64 11.84 19.77
C THR A 97 0.15 11.65 20.02
N GLY A 98 -0.51 10.86 19.17
CA GLY A 98 -1.96 10.70 19.19
C GLY A 98 -2.73 11.92 18.66
N ASN A 99 -2.02 12.85 18.03
CA ASN A 99 -2.55 14.07 17.47
C ASN A 99 -3.03 13.86 16.04
N LEU A 100 -3.92 14.74 15.59
CA LEU A 100 -4.15 15.00 14.16
C LEU A 100 -3.39 16.24 13.74
N ALA A 101 -2.98 16.27 12.50
CA ALA A 101 -2.44 17.47 11.86
C ALA A 101 -3.17 17.75 10.54
N LYS A 102 -3.25 19.02 10.21
CA LYS A 102 -3.78 19.52 8.94
C LYS A 102 -2.68 20.28 8.22
N PHE A 103 -2.55 20.03 6.92
CA PHE A 103 -1.73 20.81 6.01
C PHE A 103 -2.61 21.52 4.98
N ASP A 104 -2.42 22.82 4.82
CA ASP A 104 -3.06 23.63 3.80
C ASP A 104 -2.11 23.77 2.61
N PRO A 105 -2.39 23.12 1.46
CA PRO A 105 -1.49 23.14 0.31
C PRO A 105 -1.35 24.52 -0.36
N PHE A 106 -2.33 25.40 -0.16
CA PHE A 106 -2.27 26.75 -0.75
C PHE A 106 -1.32 27.68 0.00
N THR A 107 -1.26 27.56 1.33
CA THR A 107 -0.40 28.37 2.19
C THR A 107 0.84 27.65 2.65
N GLU A 108 0.95 26.36 2.37
CA GLU A 108 2.00 25.43 2.84
C GLU A 108 2.18 25.46 4.38
N ARG A 109 1.05 25.52 5.10
CA ARG A 109 1.07 25.62 6.56
C ARG A 109 0.50 24.38 7.22
N PHE A 110 1.21 23.94 8.25
CA PHE A 110 0.74 22.93 9.17
C PHE A 110 -0.03 23.56 10.34
N THR A 111 -1.07 22.85 10.78
CA THR A 111 -1.75 23.05 12.06
C THR A 111 -1.84 21.71 12.75
N GLU A 112 -1.23 21.60 13.92
CA GLU A 112 -1.24 20.36 14.72
C GLU A 112 -2.23 20.54 15.87
N TYR A 113 -3.12 19.56 16.08
CA TYR A 113 -4.18 19.60 17.07
C TYR A 113 -3.86 18.63 18.19
N ASP A 114 -3.49 19.16 19.36
CA ASP A 114 -3.22 18.36 20.55
C ASP A 114 -4.44 17.56 20.98
N ASN A 115 -4.26 16.27 21.27
CA ASN A 115 -5.30 15.40 21.75
C ASN A 115 -5.24 15.26 23.28
N PRO A 116 -6.06 16.01 24.06
CA PRO A 116 -6.03 15.99 25.51
C PRO A 116 -6.55 14.69 26.13
N LEU A 117 -7.18 13.84 25.32
CA LEU A 117 -7.69 12.53 25.76
C LEU A 117 -6.68 11.41 25.52
N TRP A 118 -5.59 11.70 24.80
CA TRP A 118 -4.54 10.72 24.55
C TRP A 118 -3.73 10.45 25.81
N PRO A 119 -3.44 9.18 26.14
CA PRO A 119 -2.63 8.86 27.30
C PRO A 119 -1.20 9.41 27.14
N SER A 120 -0.71 10.12 28.14
CA SER A 120 0.60 10.78 28.09
C SER A 120 1.74 9.78 27.92
N GLY A 121 2.57 10.00 26.88
CA GLY A 121 3.72 9.15 26.57
C GLY A 121 3.38 7.85 25.86
N GLU A 122 2.11 7.61 25.58
CA GLU A 122 1.69 6.42 24.85
C GLU A 122 1.69 6.66 23.34
N ARG A 123 1.78 5.57 22.59
CA ARG A 123 1.83 5.52 21.13
C ARG A 123 0.93 4.43 20.61
N SER A 124 0.42 4.62 19.41
CA SER A 124 -0.39 3.63 18.72
C SER A 124 -0.26 3.81 17.22
N MET A 125 -0.36 2.75 16.48
CA MET A 125 -0.53 2.86 15.02
C MET A 125 -1.97 3.28 14.75
N MET A 126 -2.12 4.32 13.95
CA MET A 126 -3.38 4.91 13.52
C MET A 126 -3.53 4.66 12.02
N TRP A 127 -4.07 3.49 11.66
CA TRP A 127 -4.03 2.95 10.31
C TRP A 127 -5.07 3.53 9.37
N GLY A 128 -6.26 3.78 9.88
CA GLY A 128 -7.39 4.24 9.09
C GLY A 128 -7.80 5.65 9.46
N ILE A 129 -8.12 6.45 8.46
CA ILE A 129 -8.64 7.82 8.60
C ILE A 129 -9.62 8.10 7.49
N ASP A 130 -10.69 8.84 7.77
CA ASP A 130 -11.59 9.35 6.75
C ASP A 130 -12.24 10.67 7.18
N TYR A 131 -12.69 11.45 6.20
CA TYR A 131 -13.29 12.77 6.40
C TYR A 131 -14.79 12.75 6.12
N ALA A 132 -15.58 13.02 7.14
CA ALA A 132 -17.04 12.97 7.06
C ALA A 132 -17.67 14.26 6.50
N PRO A 133 -18.86 14.15 5.87
CA PRO A 133 -19.60 15.32 5.37
C PRO A 133 -19.99 16.36 6.44
N ASP A 134 -20.03 15.98 7.71
CA ASP A 134 -20.30 16.88 8.84
C ASP A 134 -19.07 17.70 9.29
N GLY A 135 -17.94 17.53 8.61
CA GLY A 135 -16.68 18.20 8.93
C GLY A 135 -15.93 17.52 10.08
N SER A 136 -16.18 16.25 10.33
CA SER A 136 -15.38 15.49 11.29
C SER A 136 -14.36 14.59 10.62
N VAL A 137 -13.22 14.41 11.27
CA VAL A 137 -12.18 13.43 10.91
C VAL A 137 -12.32 12.23 11.81
N TRP A 138 -12.45 11.04 11.22
CA TRP A 138 -12.53 9.79 11.94
C TRP A 138 -11.27 8.99 11.72
N PHE A 139 -10.73 8.36 12.78
CA PHE A 139 -9.53 7.54 12.67
C PHE A 139 -9.51 6.39 13.67
N THR A 140 -8.74 5.37 13.35
CA THR A 140 -8.59 4.15 14.16
C THR A 140 -7.37 4.21 15.05
N ASP A 141 -7.36 3.37 16.06
CA ASP A 141 -6.31 3.25 17.05
C ASP A 141 -6.11 1.76 17.40
N GLU A 142 -4.96 1.24 17.07
CA GLU A 142 -4.63 -0.19 17.24
C GLU A 142 -4.52 -0.60 18.71
N ARG A 143 -3.93 0.25 19.55
CA ARG A 143 -3.50 -0.15 20.90
C ARG A 143 -4.58 -0.06 21.95
N PHE A 144 -5.45 0.92 21.80
CA PHE A 144 -6.44 1.23 22.83
C PHE A 144 -7.84 0.78 22.45
N ASP A 145 -7.99 -0.05 21.43
CA ASP A 145 -9.27 -0.53 20.94
C ASP A 145 -10.28 0.61 20.79
N SER A 146 -9.92 1.63 20.03
CA SER A 146 -10.74 2.85 19.94
C SER A 146 -10.89 3.33 18.50
N ILE A 147 -12.04 3.96 18.27
CA ILE A 147 -12.27 4.83 17.13
C ILE A 147 -12.35 6.25 17.67
N TRP A 148 -11.74 7.16 16.96
CA TRP A 148 -11.67 8.55 17.33
C TRP A 148 -12.45 9.40 16.34
N LYS A 149 -13.15 10.40 16.85
CA LYS A 149 -13.79 11.46 16.08
C LYS A 149 -13.18 12.80 16.48
N PHE A 150 -12.78 13.58 15.49
CA PHE A 150 -12.34 14.97 15.68
C PHE A 150 -13.27 15.91 14.93
N SER A 151 -13.93 16.82 15.63
CA SER A 151 -14.74 17.89 15.03
C SER A 151 -13.83 19.03 14.59
N THR A 152 -13.75 19.29 13.28
CA THR A 152 -12.94 20.40 12.75
C THR A 152 -13.55 21.77 13.04
N ILE A 153 -14.82 21.82 13.43
CA ILE A 153 -15.53 23.05 13.78
C ILE A 153 -15.25 23.45 15.23
N ASP A 154 -15.32 22.49 16.15
CA ASP A 154 -15.15 22.72 17.59
C ASP A 154 -13.71 22.44 18.07
N GLU A 155 -12.88 21.86 17.22
CA GLU A 155 -11.51 21.40 17.51
C GLU A 155 -11.46 20.45 18.72
N LYS A 156 -12.40 19.50 18.75
CA LYS A 156 -12.57 18.57 19.89
C LYS A 156 -12.48 17.13 19.45
N TYR A 157 -11.75 16.35 20.25
CA TYR A 157 -11.68 14.92 20.14
C TYR A 157 -12.77 14.22 20.96
N GLU A 158 -13.29 13.15 20.42
CA GLU A 158 -14.14 12.17 21.08
C GLU A 158 -13.53 10.80 20.92
N ARG A 159 -13.42 10.05 22.00
CA ARG A 159 -12.95 8.67 22.01
C ARG A 159 -14.13 7.71 22.13
N ILE A 160 -14.25 6.80 21.18
CA ILE A 160 -15.32 5.83 21.08
C ILE A 160 -14.72 4.44 21.26
N ALA A 161 -15.20 3.68 22.25
CA ALA A 161 -14.71 2.33 22.48
C ALA A 161 -15.09 1.41 21.32
N TYR A 162 -14.11 0.68 20.78
CA TYR A 162 -14.33 -0.34 19.77
C TYR A 162 -14.70 -1.68 20.44
N PRO A 163 -15.61 -2.49 19.86
CA PRO A 163 -16.06 -3.76 20.43
C PRO A 163 -14.98 -4.84 20.31
N SER A 164 -13.93 -4.71 21.12
CA SER A 164 -12.81 -5.63 21.15
C SER A 164 -13.10 -6.83 22.04
N GLU A 165 -12.75 -8.02 21.59
CA GLU A 165 -12.75 -9.25 22.39
C GLU A 165 -11.34 -9.60 22.90
N GLY A 166 -10.44 -8.60 22.94
CA GLY A 166 -9.05 -8.75 23.41
C GLY A 166 -8.10 -9.29 22.35
N ASN A 167 -8.49 -9.27 21.08
CA ASN A 167 -7.67 -9.59 19.92
C ASN A 167 -8.15 -8.78 18.71
N SER A 168 -8.39 -7.49 18.89
CA SER A 168 -8.83 -6.58 17.84
C SER A 168 -7.69 -5.72 17.34
N LEU A 169 -7.75 -5.40 16.05
CA LEU A 169 -6.93 -4.38 15.43
C LEU A 169 -7.80 -3.68 14.38
N PRO A 170 -8.58 -2.66 14.79
CA PRO A 170 -9.29 -1.83 13.83
C PRO A 170 -8.25 -1.11 12.95
N GLN A 171 -8.26 -1.43 11.65
CA GLN A 171 -7.22 -0.97 10.74
C GLN A 171 -7.78 0.10 9.80
N LYS A 172 -8.28 -0.26 8.62
CA LYS A 172 -8.89 0.70 7.71
C LYS A 172 -10.28 1.12 8.22
N LEU A 173 -10.61 2.36 7.95
CA LEU A 173 -11.90 2.96 8.23
C LEU A 173 -12.38 3.68 6.97
N GLN A 174 -13.63 3.50 6.60
CA GLN A 174 -14.27 4.20 5.49
C GLN A 174 -15.67 4.66 5.87
N ILE A 175 -15.98 5.91 5.58
CA ILE A 175 -17.33 6.46 5.74
C ILE A 175 -18.10 6.15 4.46
N ASP A 176 -19.19 5.40 4.61
CA ASP A 176 -20.08 5.01 3.52
C ASP A 176 -21.51 5.46 3.83
N GLY A 177 -21.92 6.56 3.23
CA GLY A 177 -23.24 7.15 3.47
C GLY A 177 -23.46 7.51 4.94
N SER A 178 -24.32 6.74 5.63
CA SER A 178 -24.68 6.96 7.04
C SER A 178 -23.96 6.01 7.99
N GLN A 179 -23.03 5.21 7.51
CA GLN A 179 -22.29 4.24 8.32
C GLN A 179 -20.79 4.41 8.16
N ILE A 180 -20.05 3.82 9.07
CA ILE A 180 -18.60 3.67 9.02
C ILE A 180 -18.30 2.19 8.96
N ILE A 181 -17.52 1.78 7.96
CA ILE A 181 -17.04 0.42 7.79
C ILE A 181 -15.61 0.34 8.31
N ILE A 182 -15.31 -0.67 9.11
CA ILE A 182 -14.00 -0.86 9.72
C ILE A 182 -13.62 -2.33 9.56
N ASN A 183 -12.42 -2.62 9.04
CA ASN A 183 -11.89 -3.97 9.15
C ASN A 183 -11.20 -4.16 10.50
N ASP A 184 -11.54 -5.24 11.17
CA ASP A 184 -10.83 -5.69 12.36
C ASP A 184 -9.84 -6.79 11.96
N PHE A 185 -8.63 -6.37 11.67
CA PHE A 185 -7.64 -7.22 11.03
C PHE A 185 -7.39 -8.51 11.83
N THR A 186 -7.05 -8.41 13.11
CA THR A 186 -6.81 -9.58 13.96
C THR A 186 -8.07 -10.11 14.64
N GLY A 187 -9.11 -9.30 14.74
CA GLY A 187 -10.42 -9.71 15.24
C GLY A 187 -11.21 -10.56 14.25
N ASN A 188 -10.70 -10.70 13.02
CA ASN A 188 -11.26 -11.56 11.98
C ASN A 188 -12.71 -11.24 11.64
N LYS A 189 -13.03 -9.98 11.48
CA LYS A 189 -14.38 -9.46 11.18
C LYS A 189 -14.33 -8.11 10.49
N LEU A 190 -15.42 -7.76 9.80
CA LEU A 190 -15.78 -6.37 9.52
C LEU A 190 -16.71 -5.87 10.63
N THR A 191 -16.64 -4.56 10.88
CA THR A 191 -17.54 -3.90 11.81
C THR A 191 -18.20 -2.71 11.13
N LEU A 192 -19.52 -2.66 11.16
CA LEU A 192 -20.31 -1.51 10.70
C LEU A 192 -20.74 -0.71 11.92
N LEU A 193 -20.51 0.59 11.87
CA LEU A 193 -20.81 1.54 12.94
C LEU A 193 -21.78 2.60 12.41
N ASP A 194 -22.88 2.86 13.16
CA ASP A 194 -23.71 4.04 12.96
C ASP A 194 -23.12 5.21 13.79
N PRO A 195 -22.56 6.25 13.14
CA PRO A 195 -21.93 7.38 13.83
C PRO A 195 -22.93 8.33 14.51
N ASN A 196 -24.23 8.25 14.15
CA ASN A 196 -25.28 9.13 14.65
C ASN A 196 -26.54 8.37 15.07
N PRO A 197 -26.44 7.43 16.00
CA PRO A 197 -27.55 6.56 16.35
C PRO A 197 -28.71 7.37 16.97
N SER A 198 -29.92 7.11 16.52
CA SER A 198 -31.12 7.75 17.05
C SER A 198 -31.37 7.43 18.52
N SER A 199 -30.80 6.34 19.04
CA SER A 199 -30.85 5.92 20.44
C SER A 199 -29.89 6.71 21.36
N GLY A 200 -28.90 7.40 20.77
CA GLY A 200 -27.79 8.02 21.52
C GLY A 200 -26.73 7.00 21.99
N GLU A 201 -26.92 5.71 21.74
CA GLU A 201 -25.94 4.65 22.00
C GLU A 201 -25.37 4.15 20.67
N ILE A 202 -24.05 4.09 20.58
CA ILE A 202 -23.35 3.60 19.39
C ILE A 202 -23.61 2.10 19.23
N ASN A 203 -24.12 1.73 18.08
CA ASN A 203 -24.38 0.34 17.75
C ASN A 203 -23.34 -0.17 16.75
N TYR A 204 -22.85 -1.36 17.02
CA TYR A 204 -21.94 -2.08 16.15
C TYR A 204 -22.60 -3.31 15.58
N LEU A 205 -22.49 -3.50 14.27
CA LEU A 205 -22.81 -4.75 13.61
C LEU A 205 -21.51 -5.42 13.19
N SER A 206 -21.21 -6.57 13.77
CA SER A 206 -20.01 -7.34 13.40
C SER A 206 -20.35 -8.43 12.39
N ILE A 207 -19.58 -8.48 11.30
CA ILE A 207 -19.67 -9.46 10.23
C ILE A 207 -18.43 -10.34 10.32
N PRO A 208 -18.53 -11.55 10.90
CA PRO A 208 -17.38 -12.43 11.07
C PRO A 208 -16.87 -12.92 9.72
N SER A 209 -15.57 -13.19 9.64
CA SER A 209 -14.97 -13.84 8.49
C SER A 209 -15.56 -15.24 8.28
N PRO A 210 -15.77 -15.66 7.02
CA PRO A 210 -16.14 -17.04 6.71
C PRO A 210 -14.98 -18.04 6.90
N VAL A 211 -13.76 -17.55 7.16
CA VAL A 211 -12.56 -18.38 7.35
C VAL A 211 -12.04 -18.26 8.77
N ASP A 212 -12.05 -19.36 9.50
CA ASP A 212 -11.56 -19.39 10.89
C ASP A 212 -10.05 -19.14 10.97
N ASN A 213 -9.65 -18.40 12.01
CA ASN A 213 -8.25 -18.09 12.31
C ASN A 213 -7.50 -17.35 11.18
N SER A 214 -8.21 -16.64 10.34
CA SER A 214 -7.65 -15.73 9.32
C SER A 214 -7.52 -14.31 9.86
N VAL A 215 -6.93 -13.44 9.06
CA VAL A 215 -7.05 -11.99 9.24
C VAL A 215 -8.09 -11.44 8.27
N THR A 216 -8.77 -10.37 8.64
CA THR A 216 -9.64 -9.60 7.74
C THR A 216 -8.87 -8.38 7.29
N ALA A 217 -8.40 -8.39 6.04
CA ALA A 217 -7.61 -7.28 5.49
C ALA A 217 -8.52 -6.20 4.90
N ASP A 218 -8.01 -5.43 3.94
CA ASP A 218 -8.72 -4.31 3.36
C ASP A 218 -10.05 -4.70 2.72
N PHE A 219 -10.90 -3.71 2.55
CA PHE A 219 -12.23 -3.85 1.94
C PHE A 219 -12.52 -2.71 0.96
N ALA A 220 -13.46 -2.95 0.06
CA ALA A 220 -14.00 -1.98 -0.86
C ALA A 220 -15.51 -2.16 -1.01
N VAL A 221 -16.22 -1.07 -1.32
CA VAL A 221 -17.66 -1.08 -1.55
C VAL A 221 -17.94 -0.91 -3.05
N ASP A 222 -18.73 -1.80 -3.63
CA ASP A 222 -19.11 -1.70 -5.05
C ASP A 222 -20.35 -0.81 -5.27
N VAL A 223 -20.65 -0.49 -6.51
CA VAL A 223 -21.80 0.37 -6.89
C VAL A 223 -23.18 -0.20 -6.49
N ASN A 224 -23.24 -1.45 -6.05
CA ASN A 224 -24.45 -2.10 -5.55
C ASN A 224 -24.44 -2.23 -4.03
N ASP A 225 -23.56 -1.50 -3.33
CA ASP A 225 -23.34 -1.54 -1.89
C ASP A 225 -22.91 -2.94 -1.37
N ASN A 226 -22.32 -3.80 -2.19
CA ASN A 226 -21.67 -4.99 -1.67
C ASN A 226 -20.30 -4.64 -1.14
N ILE A 227 -19.94 -5.21 0.01
CA ILE A 227 -18.60 -5.06 0.57
C ILE A 227 -17.75 -6.24 0.12
N TRP A 228 -16.64 -5.93 -0.55
CA TRP A 228 -15.64 -6.90 -0.95
C TRP A 228 -14.45 -6.80 0.01
N PHE A 229 -14.00 -7.92 0.56
CA PHE A 229 -12.87 -7.93 1.48
C PHE A 229 -12.09 -9.24 1.39
N THR A 230 -10.85 -9.24 1.85
CA THR A 230 -9.99 -10.42 1.83
C THR A 230 -9.82 -11.01 3.22
N ASN A 231 -9.87 -12.33 3.29
CA ASN A 231 -9.48 -13.09 4.46
C ASN A 231 -8.36 -14.05 4.09
N TRP A 232 -7.28 -14.02 4.82
CA TRP A 232 -6.14 -14.87 4.52
C TRP A 232 -5.41 -15.33 5.78
N VAL A 233 -4.71 -16.46 5.64
CA VAL A 233 -3.81 -17.00 6.66
C VAL A 233 -2.40 -16.95 6.08
N PHE A 234 -1.48 -16.34 6.80
CA PHE A 234 -0.12 -16.11 6.33
C PHE A 234 0.51 -17.37 5.73
N GLN A 235 1.03 -17.26 4.51
CA GLN A 235 1.63 -18.34 3.71
C GLN A 235 0.73 -19.57 3.46
N GLN A 236 -0.55 -19.47 3.73
CA GLN A 236 -1.51 -20.58 3.49
C GLN A 236 -2.58 -20.21 2.46
N GLY A 237 -2.55 -18.95 1.97
CA GLY A 237 -3.56 -18.43 1.06
C GLY A 237 -4.82 -17.95 1.78
N GLY A 238 -5.85 -17.66 1.01
CA GLY A 238 -7.07 -17.07 1.54
C GLY A 238 -8.22 -17.07 0.57
N VAL A 239 -9.16 -16.18 0.83
CA VAL A 239 -10.36 -15.97 0.02
C VAL A 239 -10.65 -14.48 -0.17
N LEU A 240 -11.26 -14.17 -1.31
CA LEU A 240 -11.97 -12.92 -1.54
C LEU A 240 -13.45 -13.16 -1.20
N VAL A 241 -14.01 -12.29 -0.39
CA VAL A 241 -15.40 -12.40 0.07
C VAL A 241 -16.20 -11.25 -0.50
N LYS A 242 -17.36 -11.54 -1.06
CA LYS A 242 -18.38 -10.57 -1.39
C LYS A 242 -19.53 -10.68 -0.38
N PHE A 243 -19.80 -9.60 0.33
CA PHE A 243 -20.91 -9.52 1.28
C PHE A 243 -22.04 -8.64 0.71
N ASN A 244 -23.24 -9.23 0.55
CA ASN A 244 -24.43 -8.50 0.16
C ASN A 244 -25.05 -7.81 1.40
N GLN A 245 -24.56 -6.62 1.69
CA GLN A 245 -24.96 -5.86 2.87
C GLN A 245 -26.43 -5.43 2.82
N ASN A 246 -26.93 -4.95 1.69
CA ASN A 246 -28.33 -4.51 1.56
C ASN A 246 -29.31 -5.67 1.80
N GLY A 247 -29.06 -6.83 1.20
CA GLY A 247 -29.89 -8.03 1.42
C GLY A 247 -29.89 -8.47 2.89
N TYR A 248 -28.74 -8.38 3.56
CA TYR A 248 -28.61 -8.70 4.97
C TYR A 248 -29.39 -7.73 5.87
N LEU A 249 -29.19 -6.41 5.65
CA LEU A 249 -29.85 -5.37 6.45
C LEU A 249 -31.37 -5.38 6.25
N ASP A 250 -31.85 -5.59 5.03
CA ASP A 250 -33.28 -5.71 4.72
C ASP A 250 -33.91 -6.90 5.45
N LEU A 251 -33.25 -8.04 5.46
CA LEU A 251 -33.74 -9.21 6.20
C LEU A 251 -33.70 -8.95 7.72
N ALA A 252 -32.64 -8.34 8.23
CA ALA A 252 -32.52 -7.97 9.65
C ALA A 252 -33.65 -7.06 10.12
N ALA A 253 -34.01 -6.06 9.30
CA ALA A 253 -35.09 -5.13 9.61
C ALA A 253 -36.47 -5.78 9.59
N ASN A 254 -36.69 -6.81 8.76
CA ASN A 254 -38.01 -7.38 8.50
C ASN A 254 -38.28 -8.71 9.24
N SER A 255 -37.24 -9.46 9.65
CA SER A 255 -37.42 -10.80 10.22
C SER A 255 -37.78 -10.80 11.70
N GLY A 256 -37.38 -9.79 12.45
CA GLY A 256 -37.46 -9.80 13.92
C GLY A 256 -36.59 -10.89 14.59
N GLU A 257 -35.73 -11.56 13.81
CA GLU A 257 -34.82 -12.59 14.29
C GLU A 257 -33.55 -11.96 14.86
N GLN A 258 -33.08 -12.50 15.96
CA GLN A 258 -31.88 -12.01 16.66
C GLN A 258 -30.56 -12.49 16.01
N PHE A 259 -30.64 -13.54 15.19
CA PHE A 259 -29.50 -14.11 14.47
C PHE A 259 -29.92 -14.50 13.05
N LEU A 260 -29.31 -13.84 12.07
CA LEU A 260 -29.49 -14.17 10.66
C LEU A 260 -28.34 -15.07 10.17
N PRO A 261 -28.61 -16.02 9.28
CA PRO A 261 -27.56 -16.83 8.71
C PRO A 261 -26.71 -15.99 7.75
N LEU A 262 -25.56 -15.52 8.22
CA LEU A 262 -24.65 -14.69 7.44
C LEU A 262 -24.22 -15.34 6.13
N LEU A 263 -24.07 -16.67 6.12
CA LEU A 263 -23.63 -17.43 4.94
C LEU A 263 -24.57 -17.30 3.73
N ASP A 264 -25.83 -16.93 3.94
CA ASP A 264 -26.78 -16.71 2.83
C ASP A 264 -26.52 -15.39 2.08
N PHE A 265 -25.68 -14.52 2.65
CA PHE A 265 -25.36 -13.20 2.11
C PHE A 265 -23.89 -13.04 1.68
N VAL A 266 -23.08 -14.09 1.77
CA VAL A 266 -21.69 -14.08 1.35
C VAL A 266 -21.45 -14.99 0.18
N GLN A 267 -20.62 -14.53 -0.76
CA GLN A 267 -20.00 -15.34 -1.80
C GLN A 267 -18.50 -15.35 -1.55
N VAL A 268 -17.88 -16.52 -1.71
CA VAL A 268 -16.48 -16.74 -1.36
C VAL A 268 -15.74 -17.27 -2.58
N TYR A 269 -14.65 -16.58 -2.95
CA TYR A 269 -13.79 -16.91 -4.07
C TYR A 269 -12.39 -17.26 -3.53
N ARG A 270 -11.85 -18.39 -3.95
CA ARG A 270 -10.51 -18.79 -3.53
C ARG A 270 -9.45 -17.94 -4.22
N LEU A 271 -8.51 -17.41 -3.44
CA LEU A 271 -7.36 -16.67 -3.99
C LEU A 271 -6.41 -17.63 -4.73
N PRO A 272 -5.74 -17.17 -5.81
CA PRO A 272 -4.70 -17.93 -6.47
C PRO A 272 -3.51 -18.14 -5.51
N PRO A 273 -2.73 -19.22 -5.69
CA PRO A 273 -1.65 -19.57 -4.77
C PRO A 273 -0.51 -18.54 -4.73
N GLU A 274 -0.38 -17.71 -5.75
CA GLU A 274 0.60 -16.64 -5.86
C GLU A 274 0.23 -15.39 -5.04
N LEU A 275 -1.05 -15.22 -4.69
CA LEU A 275 -1.57 -14.12 -3.90
C LEU A 275 -1.64 -14.52 -2.42
N LEU A 276 -0.61 -14.16 -1.65
CA LEU A 276 -0.42 -14.68 -0.30
C LEU A 276 -0.92 -13.75 0.80
N THR A 277 -0.78 -12.44 0.62
CA THR A 277 -1.11 -11.44 1.63
C THR A 277 -1.75 -10.19 1.00
N PRO A 278 -2.98 -10.32 0.45
CA PRO A 278 -3.69 -9.18 -0.14
C PRO A 278 -4.15 -8.22 0.96
N ASN A 279 -3.35 -7.19 1.21
CA ASN A 279 -3.67 -6.16 2.20
C ASN A 279 -4.43 -4.97 1.64
N GLY A 280 -4.29 -4.68 0.34
CA GLY A 280 -5.04 -3.60 -0.32
C GLY A 280 -6.15 -4.16 -1.20
N ALA A 281 -7.32 -3.51 -1.21
CA ALA A 281 -8.45 -3.87 -2.04
C ALA A 281 -9.21 -2.63 -2.53
N VAL A 282 -9.56 -2.59 -3.82
CA VAL A 282 -10.42 -1.56 -4.40
C VAL A 282 -11.33 -2.15 -5.49
N VAL A 283 -12.48 -1.55 -5.68
CA VAL A 283 -13.40 -1.86 -6.80
C VAL A 283 -13.42 -0.68 -7.75
N THR A 284 -13.15 -0.93 -9.03
CA THR A 284 -13.27 0.09 -10.08
C THR A 284 -14.71 0.19 -10.63
N ASP A 285 -15.04 1.27 -11.31
CA ASP A 285 -16.39 1.55 -11.83
C ASP A 285 -16.94 0.46 -12.77
N ASP A 286 -16.07 -0.29 -13.43
CA ASP A 286 -16.43 -1.44 -14.27
C ASP A 286 -16.74 -2.71 -13.48
N GLY A 287 -16.60 -2.66 -12.16
CA GLY A 287 -16.86 -3.76 -11.23
C GLY A 287 -15.67 -4.71 -11.05
N THR A 288 -14.51 -4.43 -11.62
CA THR A 288 -13.29 -5.21 -11.40
C THR A 288 -12.75 -4.96 -9.98
N ILE A 289 -12.40 -6.01 -9.26
CA ILE A 289 -11.75 -5.92 -7.95
C ILE A 289 -10.25 -6.00 -8.15
N TRP A 290 -9.52 -5.06 -7.54
CA TRP A 290 -8.07 -5.04 -7.55
C TRP A 290 -7.51 -5.27 -6.15
N LEU A 291 -6.44 -6.08 -6.08
CA LEU A 291 -5.82 -6.53 -4.83
C LEU A 291 -4.32 -6.32 -4.89
N ALA A 292 -3.73 -5.80 -3.82
CA ALA A 292 -2.29 -5.59 -3.67
C ALA A 292 -1.68 -6.62 -2.72
N ASP A 293 -0.60 -7.31 -3.13
CA ASP A 293 0.08 -8.35 -2.33
C ASP A 293 1.35 -7.82 -1.64
N THR A 294 1.33 -7.73 -0.33
CA THR A 294 2.44 -7.17 0.46
C THR A 294 3.63 -8.12 0.66
N THR A 295 3.60 -9.33 0.17
CA THR A 295 4.76 -10.26 0.27
C THR A 295 5.50 -10.45 -1.05
N SER A 296 5.08 -9.73 -2.09
CA SER A 296 5.64 -9.85 -3.43
C SER A 296 5.77 -8.48 -4.12
N SER A 297 6.08 -8.51 -5.42
CA SER A 297 5.95 -7.36 -6.33
C SER A 297 4.69 -7.45 -7.19
N PHE A 298 3.66 -8.16 -6.71
CA PHE A 298 2.48 -8.43 -7.51
C PHE A 298 1.24 -7.67 -7.00
N PHE A 299 0.37 -7.39 -7.94
CA PHE A 299 -1.01 -7.00 -7.69
C PHE A 299 -1.90 -7.74 -8.69
N PHE A 300 -3.20 -7.84 -8.37
CA PHE A 300 -4.10 -8.71 -9.10
C PHE A 300 -5.40 -8.00 -9.43
N SER A 301 -5.99 -8.30 -10.58
CA SER A 301 -7.39 -8.03 -10.85
C SER A 301 -8.22 -9.30 -10.71
N PHE A 302 -9.46 -9.15 -10.26
CA PHE A 302 -10.48 -10.19 -10.25
C PHE A 302 -11.71 -9.69 -11.00
N ASP A 303 -12.14 -10.43 -12.01
CA ASP A 303 -13.38 -10.18 -12.72
C ASP A 303 -14.50 -11.03 -12.11
N PRO A 304 -15.49 -10.43 -11.43
CA PRO A 304 -16.58 -11.18 -10.80
C PRO A 304 -17.50 -11.92 -11.76
N PHE A 305 -17.51 -11.52 -13.04
CA PHE A 305 -18.36 -12.15 -14.04
C PHE A 305 -17.75 -13.47 -14.56
N THR A 306 -16.45 -13.50 -14.79
CA THR A 306 -15.73 -14.68 -15.26
C THR A 306 -15.11 -15.49 -14.12
N GLU A 307 -15.06 -14.92 -12.91
CA GLU A 307 -14.40 -15.46 -11.71
C GLU A 307 -12.90 -15.73 -11.93
N GLN A 308 -12.24 -14.90 -12.78
CA GLN A 308 -10.84 -15.07 -13.13
C GLN A 308 -9.97 -14.00 -12.49
N PHE A 309 -8.82 -14.43 -11.99
CA PHE A 309 -7.75 -13.54 -11.54
C PHE A 309 -6.73 -13.32 -12.66
N THR A 310 -6.24 -12.09 -12.76
CA THR A 310 -5.09 -11.74 -13.61
C THR A 310 -4.00 -11.15 -12.73
N GLN A 311 -2.79 -11.69 -12.83
CA GLN A 311 -1.63 -11.25 -12.09
C GLN A 311 -0.85 -10.19 -12.87
N TYR A 312 -0.45 -9.13 -12.19
CA TYR A 312 0.40 -8.04 -12.65
C TYR A 312 1.67 -7.96 -11.82
N VAL A 313 2.70 -7.33 -12.34
CA VAL A 313 4.00 -7.16 -11.67
C VAL A 313 4.44 -5.69 -11.77
N THR A 314 5.09 -5.18 -10.73
CA THR A 314 5.74 -3.87 -10.74
C THR A 314 7.17 -3.95 -11.27
N ALA A 315 7.84 -2.82 -11.45
CA ALA A 315 9.26 -2.82 -11.75
C ALA A 315 10.07 -3.38 -10.57
N GLU A 316 11.21 -3.97 -10.87
CA GLU A 316 12.13 -4.42 -9.82
C GLU A 316 12.69 -3.21 -9.06
N PRO A 317 12.60 -3.19 -7.71
CA PRO A 317 13.12 -2.10 -6.90
C PRO A 317 14.62 -1.89 -7.11
N GLN A 318 15.05 -0.64 -7.12
CA GLN A 318 16.46 -0.31 -7.27
C GLN A 318 17.27 -0.71 -6.03
N LEU A 319 18.50 -1.20 -6.22
CA LEU A 319 19.42 -1.51 -5.11
C LEU A 319 19.70 -0.30 -4.21
N SER A 320 19.69 0.91 -4.78
CA SER A 320 19.82 2.16 -4.00
C SER A 320 18.70 2.37 -3.00
N THR A 321 17.53 1.77 -3.22
CA THR A 321 16.41 1.81 -2.27
C THR A 321 16.49 0.63 -1.29
N TYR A 322 16.82 -0.52 -1.80
CA TYR A 322 16.70 -1.78 -1.10
C TYR A 322 17.92 -2.19 -0.28
N GLY A 323 19.09 -1.74 -0.70
CA GLY A 323 20.37 -2.06 -0.07
C GLY A 323 21.03 -3.33 -0.61
N ASN A 324 21.81 -3.98 0.24
CA ASN A 324 22.70 -5.08 -0.13
C ASN A 324 22.04 -6.48 -0.05
N GLN A 325 20.75 -6.55 0.27
CA GLN A 325 19.97 -7.80 0.36
C GLN A 325 20.48 -8.80 1.41
N THR A 326 21.18 -8.34 2.44
CA THR A 326 21.69 -9.20 3.53
C THR A 326 20.70 -9.33 4.68
N GLY A 327 19.66 -8.48 4.72
CA GLY A 327 18.66 -8.45 5.77
C GLY A 327 17.55 -9.51 5.60
N VAL A 328 16.41 -9.25 6.20
CA VAL A 328 15.25 -10.16 6.16
C VAL A 328 14.67 -10.28 4.77
N VAL A 329 14.64 -9.19 4.04
CA VAL A 329 14.24 -9.19 2.64
C VAL A 329 15.47 -9.49 1.79
N LYS A 330 15.57 -10.72 1.31
CA LYS A 330 16.75 -11.21 0.57
C LYS A 330 16.64 -11.02 -0.94
N TYR A 331 15.45 -10.70 -1.42
CA TYR A 331 15.17 -10.49 -2.83
C TYR A 331 14.47 -9.13 -3.00
N PRO A 332 14.76 -8.40 -4.08
CA PRO A 332 14.06 -7.15 -4.36
C PRO A 332 12.59 -7.44 -4.64
N ILE A 333 11.73 -6.98 -3.75
CA ILE A 333 10.27 -6.96 -3.92
C ILE A 333 9.76 -5.56 -3.63
N SER A 334 8.78 -5.10 -4.37
CA SER A 334 8.26 -3.73 -4.24
C SER A 334 7.29 -3.56 -3.08
N ARG A 335 6.53 -4.61 -2.75
CA ARG A 335 5.51 -4.66 -1.71
C ARG A 335 4.38 -3.65 -1.91
N PRO A 336 3.54 -3.83 -2.93
CA PRO A 336 2.29 -3.08 -3.03
C PRO A 336 1.44 -3.28 -1.78
N TYR A 337 0.88 -2.17 -1.23
CA TYR A 337 0.19 -2.24 0.07
C TYR A 337 -1.26 -1.76 -0.02
N TRP A 338 -1.53 -0.46 0.11
CA TRP A 338 -2.86 0.08 -0.16
C TRP A 338 -3.06 0.30 -1.64
N ILE A 339 -4.30 0.17 -2.10
CA ILE A 339 -4.68 0.42 -3.49
C ILE A 339 -6.02 1.13 -3.53
N GLU A 340 -6.12 2.18 -4.31
CA GLU A 340 -7.35 2.96 -4.53
C GLU A 340 -7.54 3.25 -6.02
N ALA A 341 -8.74 3.68 -6.39
CA ALA A 341 -9.03 4.14 -7.75
C ALA A 341 -9.26 5.65 -7.77
N ASP A 342 -8.67 6.34 -8.74
CA ASP A 342 -8.96 7.74 -8.96
C ASP A 342 -10.23 7.95 -9.81
N LEU A 343 -10.65 9.21 -9.97
CA LEU A 343 -11.84 9.57 -10.74
C LEU A 343 -11.75 9.22 -12.24
N GLN A 344 -10.57 8.94 -12.77
CA GLN A 344 -10.34 8.50 -14.14
C GLN A 344 -10.40 6.97 -14.28
N GLY A 345 -10.50 6.26 -13.16
CA GLY A 345 -10.46 4.80 -13.07
C GLY A 345 -9.05 4.24 -13.17
N ARG A 346 -8.01 5.05 -12.89
CA ARG A 346 -6.64 4.59 -12.72
C ARG A 346 -6.48 4.07 -11.29
N LEU A 347 -5.64 3.07 -11.14
CA LEU A 347 -5.26 2.53 -9.84
C LEU A 347 -4.08 3.32 -9.28
N VAL A 348 -4.17 3.71 -8.04
CA VAL A 348 -3.07 4.29 -7.28
C VAL A 348 -2.72 3.33 -6.17
N PHE A 349 -1.46 3.03 -5.98
CA PHE A 349 -0.98 2.21 -4.87
C PHE A 349 0.42 2.61 -4.41
N ASN A 350 0.72 2.36 -3.15
CA ASN A 350 2.05 2.57 -2.60
C ASN A 350 2.86 1.28 -2.65
N GLU A 351 4.15 1.41 -2.92
CA GLU A 351 5.12 0.32 -2.91
C GLU A 351 6.14 0.55 -1.80
N GLN A 352 5.92 -0.13 -0.67
CA GLN A 352 6.64 0.16 0.58
C GLN A 352 8.17 0.00 0.47
N THR A 353 8.64 -1.09 -0.16
CA THR A 353 10.07 -1.36 -0.26
C THR A 353 10.71 -0.84 -1.54
N ALA A 354 9.93 -0.53 -2.55
CA ALA A 354 10.40 0.22 -3.71
C ALA A 354 10.46 1.73 -3.48
N ASN A 355 9.83 2.21 -2.39
CA ASN A 355 9.75 3.63 -2.04
C ASN A 355 9.04 4.47 -3.12
N ASN A 356 7.90 3.96 -3.63
CA ASN A 356 7.16 4.55 -4.74
C ASN A 356 5.71 4.83 -4.38
N ILE A 357 5.15 5.81 -5.08
CA ILE A 357 3.71 5.90 -5.37
C ILE A 357 3.53 5.53 -6.84
N SER A 358 2.61 4.60 -7.11
CA SER A 358 2.43 4.01 -8.44
C SER A 358 1.03 4.25 -8.96
N VAL A 359 0.93 4.53 -10.27
CA VAL A 359 -0.31 4.77 -10.98
C VAL A 359 -0.40 3.84 -12.17
N MET A 360 -1.38 2.93 -12.16
CA MET A 360 -1.64 2.01 -13.25
C MET A 360 -2.95 2.39 -13.95
N ASP A 361 -2.92 2.56 -15.25
CA ASP A 361 -4.11 2.73 -16.08
C ASP A 361 -4.54 1.40 -16.68
N PRO A 362 -5.64 0.79 -16.23
CA PRO A 362 -6.12 -0.48 -16.75
C PRO A 362 -6.50 -0.43 -18.23
N LYS A 363 -6.89 0.74 -18.75
CA LYS A 363 -7.32 0.91 -20.14
C LYS A 363 -6.16 0.92 -21.12
N SER A 364 -5.10 1.66 -20.81
CA SER A 364 -3.90 1.74 -21.64
C SER A 364 -2.84 0.70 -21.27
N GLN A 365 -3.07 -0.07 -20.21
CA GLN A 365 -2.14 -1.05 -19.65
C GLN A 365 -0.77 -0.43 -19.34
N SER A 366 -0.75 0.84 -18.88
CA SER A 366 0.47 1.55 -18.51
C SER A 366 0.62 1.64 -17.01
N LEU A 367 1.86 1.54 -16.54
CA LEU A 367 2.26 1.72 -15.15
C LEU A 367 3.28 2.83 -15.06
N VAL A 368 3.05 3.79 -14.18
CA VAL A 368 3.97 4.89 -13.84
C VAL A 368 4.28 4.80 -12.34
N GLU A 369 5.56 4.68 -12.00
CA GLU A 369 6.04 4.56 -10.63
C GLU A 369 6.86 5.80 -10.29
N TYR A 370 6.36 6.62 -9.38
CA TYR A 370 7.00 7.86 -8.91
C TYR A 370 7.91 7.55 -7.74
N HIS A 371 9.22 7.73 -7.91
CA HIS A 371 10.20 7.45 -6.87
C HIS A 371 10.21 8.57 -5.83
N ILE A 372 10.02 8.21 -4.56
CA ILE A 372 10.06 9.16 -3.45
C ILE A 372 11.51 9.49 -3.13
N PRO A 373 11.88 10.80 -3.08
CA PRO A 373 13.27 11.19 -3.00
C PRO A 373 13.89 11.01 -1.61
N SER A 374 13.11 11.08 -0.53
CA SER A 374 13.61 10.82 0.82
C SER A 374 13.82 9.34 1.06
N LYS A 375 14.94 9.03 1.70
CA LYS A 375 15.39 7.65 1.96
C LYS A 375 16.06 7.60 3.32
N ASN A 376 15.42 6.92 4.27
CA ASN A 376 16.00 6.68 5.59
C ASN A 376 16.80 5.39 5.58
N PRO A 377 18.14 5.46 5.70
CA PRO A 377 18.99 4.28 5.57
C PRO A 377 18.85 3.30 6.73
N TYR A 378 18.30 3.72 7.87
CA TYR A 378 18.05 2.86 9.00
C TYR A 378 16.82 1.94 8.82
N TRP A 379 16.02 2.15 7.76
CA TRP A 379 14.81 1.40 7.48
C TRP A 379 14.90 0.52 6.21
N ALA A 380 16.12 0.31 5.72
CA ALA A 380 16.45 -0.60 4.65
C ALA A 380 17.79 -1.31 4.91
N ASP A 381 18.16 -2.27 4.09
CA ASP A 381 19.42 -3.01 4.23
C ASP A 381 20.60 -2.26 3.58
N CYS A 382 20.88 -1.07 4.09
CA CYS A 382 21.86 -0.14 3.51
C CYS A 382 23.30 -0.35 3.99
N ASP A 383 23.53 -1.16 5.02
CA ASP A 383 24.88 -1.50 5.49
C ASP A 383 25.45 -2.67 4.67
N PRO A 384 26.56 -2.50 3.93
CA PRO A 384 27.20 -3.58 3.19
C PRO A 384 27.87 -4.64 4.10
N GLY A 385 27.60 -4.65 5.42
CA GLY A 385 28.23 -5.54 6.39
C GLY A 385 29.61 -5.09 6.86
N THR A 386 29.99 -3.85 6.51
CA THR A 386 31.28 -3.22 6.91
C THR A 386 31.09 -2.14 7.96
N GLY A 387 29.85 -1.88 8.39
CA GLY A 387 29.50 -0.76 9.27
C GLY A 387 29.49 0.61 8.57
N VAL A 388 29.56 0.63 7.25
CA VAL A 388 29.50 1.85 6.44
C VAL A 388 28.18 1.85 5.68
N MET A 389 27.33 2.85 5.92
CA MET A 389 26.05 3.00 5.23
C MET A 389 26.28 3.32 3.76
N LEU A 390 25.42 2.75 2.88
CA LEU A 390 25.41 3.07 1.46
C LEU A 390 24.79 4.45 1.23
N ASP A 391 25.42 5.25 0.41
CA ASP A 391 24.89 6.57 0.01
C ASP A 391 23.56 6.39 -0.77
N ASN A 392 22.60 7.26 -0.48
CA ASN A 392 21.28 7.30 -1.13
C ASN A 392 20.47 5.98 -1.05
N CYS A 393 20.77 5.13 -0.08
CA CYS A 393 20.00 3.93 0.21
C CYS A 393 18.98 4.22 1.32
N GLY A 394 17.83 3.58 1.27
CA GLY A 394 16.81 3.67 2.31
C GLY A 394 15.39 3.75 1.75
N VAL A 395 14.44 3.82 2.66
CA VAL A 395 13.01 4.00 2.36
C VAL A 395 12.40 5.05 3.30
N ALA A 396 11.41 5.80 2.83
CA ALA A 396 10.64 6.74 3.64
C ALA A 396 9.52 6.05 4.45
N GLN A 397 9.22 4.78 4.15
CA GLN A 397 8.11 4.01 4.70
C GLN A 397 6.77 4.71 4.42
N ILE A 398 6.34 4.65 3.17
CA ILE A 398 5.05 5.17 2.74
C ILE A 398 4.00 4.14 3.15
N PHE A 399 3.19 4.47 4.15
CA PHE A 399 2.15 3.56 4.61
C PHE A 399 0.77 3.87 4.03
N ASP A 400 0.46 5.15 3.81
CA ASP A 400 -0.86 5.55 3.36
C ASP A 400 -0.78 6.74 2.40
N PHE A 401 -1.83 6.90 1.58
CA PHE A 401 -1.96 7.98 0.63
C PHE A 401 -3.43 8.38 0.45
N ALA A 402 -3.65 9.60 -0.04
CA ALA A 402 -4.97 10.16 -0.34
C ALA A 402 -4.96 10.85 -1.70
N ILE A 403 -6.01 10.65 -2.49
CA ILE A 403 -6.13 11.18 -3.84
C ILE A 403 -7.01 12.44 -3.84
N TYR A 404 -6.50 13.55 -4.38
CA TYR A 404 -7.28 14.77 -4.61
C TYR A 404 -7.02 15.31 -6.02
N GLY A 405 -7.92 15.01 -6.94
CA GLY A 405 -7.76 15.34 -8.35
C GLY A 405 -6.54 14.65 -8.95
N GLU A 406 -5.56 15.43 -9.43
CA GLU A 406 -4.29 14.93 -9.98
C GLU A 406 -3.14 14.92 -8.97
N LYS A 407 -3.46 15.15 -7.71
CA LYS A 407 -2.50 15.13 -6.59
C LYS A 407 -2.71 13.87 -5.76
N ILE A 408 -1.63 13.17 -5.47
CA ILE A 408 -1.62 12.02 -4.58
C ILE A 408 -0.76 12.40 -3.38
N TRP A 409 -1.42 12.67 -2.26
CA TRP A 409 -0.78 12.97 -0.99
C TRP A 409 -0.40 11.70 -0.27
N PHE A 410 0.74 11.65 0.39
CA PHE A 410 1.21 10.47 1.11
C PHE A 410 1.97 10.84 2.39
N THR A 411 2.09 9.89 3.30
CA THR A 411 2.87 10.02 4.53
C THR A 411 4.19 9.30 4.42
N GLU A 412 5.24 9.92 4.97
CA GLU A 412 6.57 9.32 5.13
C GLU A 412 6.82 9.06 6.61
N TRP A 413 6.43 7.87 7.04
CA TRP A 413 6.34 7.54 8.45
C TRP A 413 7.66 7.70 9.21
N VAL A 414 8.79 7.30 8.62
CA VAL A 414 10.11 7.38 9.26
C VAL A 414 10.87 8.66 8.94
N GLU A 415 10.49 9.37 7.89
CA GLU A 415 11.09 10.65 7.53
C GLU A 415 10.41 11.85 8.20
N ASN A 416 9.25 11.63 8.81
CA ASN A 416 8.45 12.68 9.47
C ASN A 416 8.04 13.79 8.50
N ASN A 417 7.71 13.41 7.26
CA ASN A 417 7.21 14.30 6.23
C ASN A 417 5.81 13.87 5.78
N ILE A 418 5.14 14.77 5.09
CA ILE A 418 4.13 14.41 4.10
C ILE A 418 4.65 14.79 2.73
N GLY A 419 4.21 14.08 1.70
CA GLY A 419 4.59 14.38 0.33
C GLY A 419 3.40 14.43 -0.59
N VAL A 420 3.61 14.97 -1.80
CA VAL A 420 2.62 14.97 -2.87
C VAL A 420 3.27 14.57 -4.19
N VAL A 421 2.64 13.63 -4.90
CA VAL A 421 2.90 13.35 -6.31
C VAL A 421 1.95 14.19 -7.16
N ASP A 422 2.47 14.89 -8.16
CA ASP A 422 1.69 15.61 -9.16
C ASP A 422 1.61 14.83 -10.47
N THR A 423 0.51 14.13 -10.69
CA THR A 423 0.31 13.33 -11.93
C THR A 423 0.01 14.18 -13.16
N SER A 424 -0.22 15.50 -13.01
CA SER A 424 -0.41 16.43 -14.14
C SER A 424 0.89 16.81 -14.84
N VAL A 425 2.04 16.58 -14.18
CA VAL A 425 3.36 16.87 -14.78
C VAL A 425 3.61 15.93 -15.94
N PRO A 426 3.95 16.46 -17.14
CA PRO A 426 4.19 15.64 -18.31
C PRO A 426 5.32 14.61 -18.08
N LEU A 427 5.08 13.37 -18.49
CA LEU A 427 6.06 12.31 -18.40
C LEU A 427 7.28 12.59 -19.32
N PRO A 428 8.51 12.23 -18.90
CA PRO A 428 9.73 12.55 -19.64
C PRO A 428 9.96 11.61 -20.84
N ILE A 429 9.38 10.42 -20.79
CA ILE A 429 9.48 9.40 -21.83
C ILE A 429 8.13 8.79 -22.16
N GLU A 430 8.03 8.15 -23.31
CA GLU A 430 6.90 7.33 -23.74
C GLU A 430 7.39 5.95 -24.16
N ILE A 431 6.66 4.91 -23.76
CA ILE A 431 6.90 3.53 -24.21
C ILE A 431 5.89 3.20 -25.31
N GLN A 432 6.39 2.83 -26.47
CA GLN A 432 5.59 2.38 -27.61
C GLN A 432 5.90 0.92 -27.89
N LEU A 433 4.91 0.06 -27.76
CA LEU A 433 5.01 -1.37 -28.05
C LEU A 433 4.65 -1.65 -29.51
N GLU A 434 5.31 -2.60 -30.13
CA GLU A 434 4.94 -3.10 -31.48
C GLU A 434 3.58 -3.80 -31.42
N PHE A 435 3.37 -4.64 -30.38
CA PHE A 435 2.08 -5.28 -30.07
C PHE A 435 1.84 -5.23 -28.55
N ASP A 436 0.59 -5.27 -28.15
CA ASP A 436 0.13 -5.33 -26.74
C ASP A 436 -0.16 -6.76 -26.28
N SER A 437 -0.11 -7.74 -27.21
CA SER A 437 -0.38 -9.14 -26.95
C SER A 437 0.35 -10.08 -27.89
N LEU A 438 0.67 -11.27 -27.42
CA LEU A 438 1.28 -12.35 -28.23
C LEU A 438 0.84 -13.73 -27.70
N THR A 439 0.94 -14.73 -28.60
CA THR A 439 0.61 -16.13 -28.26
C THR A 439 1.82 -17.02 -28.46
N LEU A 440 2.13 -17.87 -27.47
CA LEU A 440 3.23 -18.82 -27.50
C LEU A 440 2.74 -20.23 -27.18
N THR A 441 3.46 -21.23 -27.65
CA THR A 441 3.35 -22.60 -27.10
C THR A 441 4.53 -22.89 -26.17
N PRO A 442 4.43 -23.86 -25.23
CA PRO A 442 5.54 -24.19 -24.34
C PRO A 442 6.81 -24.56 -25.09
N GLY A 443 7.89 -23.83 -24.82
CA GLY A 443 9.19 -23.96 -25.47
C GLY A 443 9.43 -22.99 -26.65
N ASP A 444 8.43 -22.19 -27.02
CA ASP A 444 8.56 -21.21 -28.10
C ASP A 444 9.06 -19.85 -27.60
N SER A 445 9.55 -19.07 -28.57
CA SER A 445 10.01 -17.70 -28.37
C SER A 445 9.48 -16.79 -29.47
N GLN A 446 9.14 -15.56 -29.14
CA GLN A 446 8.73 -14.55 -30.11
C GLN A 446 9.46 -13.23 -29.85
N HIS A 447 9.83 -12.54 -30.91
CA HIS A 447 10.34 -11.18 -30.81
C HIS A 447 9.20 -10.21 -30.50
N LEU A 448 9.51 -9.25 -29.68
CA LEU A 448 8.66 -8.12 -29.34
C LEU A 448 9.54 -6.88 -29.23
N ASP A 449 9.38 -5.99 -30.17
CA ASP A 449 10.14 -4.75 -30.20
C ASP A 449 9.35 -3.64 -29.50
N PHE A 450 10.06 -2.78 -28.79
CA PHE A 450 9.47 -1.57 -28.23
C PHE A 450 10.42 -0.39 -28.37
N VAL A 451 9.87 0.80 -28.30
CA VAL A 451 10.62 2.03 -28.43
C VAL A 451 10.47 2.88 -27.18
N VAL A 452 11.61 3.32 -26.64
CA VAL A 452 11.68 4.32 -25.59
C VAL A 452 11.89 5.68 -26.26
N SER A 453 10.86 6.54 -26.20
CA SER A 453 10.88 7.84 -26.88
C SER A 453 10.95 8.96 -25.86
N PRO A 454 11.87 9.94 -25.99
CA PRO A 454 11.89 11.11 -25.14
C PRO A 454 10.68 12.02 -25.44
N LYS A 455 10.08 12.59 -24.39
CA LYS A 455 8.97 13.55 -24.48
C LYS A 455 9.35 14.94 -23.97
N SER A 456 10.38 15.02 -23.15
CA SER A 456 10.86 16.29 -22.59
C SER A 456 11.97 16.88 -23.45
N GLN A 457 12.01 18.20 -23.57
CA GLN A 457 13.10 18.94 -24.22
C GLN A 457 14.30 19.17 -23.29
N LYS A 458 14.29 18.56 -22.11
CA LYS A 458 15.45 18.57 -21.20
C LYS A 458 16.56 17.67 -21.74
N ASP A 459 17.77 17.98 -21.31
CA ASP A 459 19.00 17.25 -21.66
C ASP A 459 18.90 15.73 -21.45
N MET A 460 19.85 15.00 -22.03
CA MET A 460 19.98 13.54 -21.97
C MET A 460 19.53 12.95 -20.62
N LEU A 461 18.59 12.01 -20.69
CA LEU A 461 18.14 11.25 -19.52
C LEU A 461 18.97 9.98 -19.40
N ASN A 462 19.50 9.72 -18.18
CA ASN A 462 20.02 8.39 -17.86
C ASN A 462 18.84 7.47 -17.56
N VAL A 463 18.67 6.44 -18.37
CA VAL A 463 17.58 5.49 -18.21
C VAL A 463 18.10 4.05 -18.15
N SER A 464 17.42 3.19 -17.39
CA SER A 464 17.58 1.75 -17.40
C SER A 464 16.29 1.07 -17.84
N LEU A 465 16.40 -0.12 -18.44
CA LEU A 465 15.24 -0.86 -18.93
C LEU A 465 14.51 -1.58 -17.80
N ILE A 466 13.19 -1.67 -17.93
CA ILE A 466 12.30 -2.48 -17.11
C ILE A 466 11.87 -3.68 -17.93
N LEU A 467 12.19 -4.88 -17.45
CA LEU A 467 11.90 -6.17 -18.09
C LEU A 467 11.43 -7.15 -17.02
N SER A 468 10.17 -7.03 -16.59
CA SER A 468 9.62 -7.86 -15.51
C SER A 468 8.58 -8.84 -16.01
N THR A 469 8.50 -10.01 -15.39
CA THR A 469 7.53 -11.05 -15.72
C THR A 469 6.75 -11.50 -14.50
N THR A 470 5.50 -11.90 -14.68
CA THR A 470 4.68 -12.44 -13.61
C THR A 470 5.06 -13.86 -13.18
N HIS A 471 5.74 -14.62 -14.07
CA HIS A 471 6.04 -16.03 -13.84
C HIS A 471 7.45 -16.40 -14.30
N GLU A 472 8.13 -17.25 -13.55
CA GLU A 472 9.49 -17.70 -13.82
C GLU A 472 9.67 -18.47 -15.14
N PHE A 473 8.60 -19.08 -15.65
CA PHE A 473 8.62 -19.77 -16.94
C PHE A 473 8.53 -18.82 -18.15
N LEU A 474 8.31 -17.53 -17.92
CA LEU A 474 8.43 -16.47 -18.92
C LEU A 474 9.76 -15.74 -18.75
N LYS A 475 10.51 -15.63 -19.83
CA LYS A 475 11.80 -14.95 -19.84
C LYS A 475 11.83 -13.87 -20.93
N ILE A 476 12.42 -12.73 -20.59
CA ILE A 476 12.66 -11.63 -21.52
C ILE A 476 14.17 -11.50 -21.70
N ASP A 477 14.65 -11.69 -22.92
CA ASP A 477 16.06 -11.52 -23.31
C ASP A 477 16.18 -10.36 -24.30
N LEU A 478 17.16 -9.48 -24.09
CA LEU A 478 17.50 -8.45 -25.07
C LEU A 478 18.29 -9.06 -26.23
N VAL A 479 17.92 -8.72 -27.46
CA VAL A 479 18.58 -9.19 -28.66
C VAL A 479 19.73 -8.27 -29.04
N ASN A 480 19.56 -6.96 -28.85
CA ASN A 480 20.62 -5.97 -29.08
C ASN A 480 21.43 -5.76 -27.80
N ASP A 481 22.74 -5.51 -27.97
CA ASP A 481 23.66 -5.25 -26.86
C ASP A 481 23.46 -3.80 -26.35
N ILE A 482 22.44 -3.61 -25.53
CA ILE A 482 22.14 -2.33 -24.89
C ILE A 482 22.70 -2.37 -23.46
N PRO A 483 23.48 -1.35 -23.04
CA PRO A 483 23.93 -1.25 -21.66
C PRO A 483 22.75 -1.24 -20.68
N GLY A 484 22.92 -1.82 -19.48
CA GLY A 484 21.87 -1.80 -18.44
C GLY A 484 21.38 -0.39 -18.09
N THR A 485 22.26 0.62 -18.26
CA THR A 485 21.91 2.06 -18.21
C THR A 485 22.48 2.74 -19.44
N PHE A 486 21.69 3.56 -20.11
CA PHE A 486 22.08 4.32 -21.29
C PHE A 486 21.54 5.75 -21.25
N GLN A 487 22.09 6.60 -22.10
CA GLN A 487 21.61 7.96 -22.28
C GLN A 487 20.58 8.01 -23.39
N LEU A 488 19.41 8.57 -23.10
CA LEU A 488 18.36 8.84 -24.07
C LEU A 488 18.46 10.29 -24.54
N ASP A 489 18.84 10.48 -25.79
CA ASP A 489 18.92 11.80 -26.42
C ASP A 489 17.51 12.34 -26.73
N PHE A 490 17.33 13.60 -26.56
CA PHE A 490 16.07 14.34 -26.71
C PHE A 490 15.33 14.11 -28.04
N ASP A 491 16.03 13.93 -29.16
CA ASP A 491 15.46 13.76 -30.50
C ASP A 491 15.70 12.36 -31.11
N ALA A 492 16.22 11.45 -30.31
CA ALA A 492 16.58 10.11 -30.75
C ALA A 492 15.84 9.01 -29.99
N PRO A 493 14.66 8.55 -30.46
CA PRO A 493 14.01 7.37 -29.88
C PRO A 493 14.94 6.16 -29.91
N GLN A 494 14.97 5.40 -28.82
CA GLN A 494 15.80 4.19 -28.69
C GLN A 494 14.94 2.94 -28.95
N PRO A 495 15.13 2.24 -30.06
CA PRO A 495 14.49 0.95 -30.30
C PRO A 495 15.17 -0.15 -29.47
N ILE A 496 14.35 -0.96 -28.82
CA ILE A 496 14.74 -2.09 -28.00
C ILE A 496 14.22 -3.36 -28.64
N LEU A 497 15.14 -4.26 -28.94
CA LEU A 497 14.82 -5.57 -29.50
C LEU A 497 14.81 -6.59 -28.38
N ALA A 498 13.64 -7.15 -28.06
CA ALA A 498 13.48 -8.15 -27.02
C ALA A 498 12.90 -9.46 -27.57
N THR A 499 13.17 -10.54 -26.87
CA THR A 499 12.57 -11.85 -27.14
C THR A 499 11.88 -12.34 -25.87
N ILE A 500 10.61 -12.68 -25.98
CA ILE A 500 9.86 -13.34 -24.91
C ILE A 500 9.86 -14.84 -25.20
N THR A 501 10.29 -15.61 -24.21
CA THR A 501 10.41 -17.07 -24.29
C THR A 501 9.51 -17.70 -23.22
N ALA A 502 8.67 -18.65 -23.62
CA ALA A 502 7.98 -19.55 -22.71
C ALA A 502 8.82 -20.82 -22.52
N SER A 503 9.08 -21.22 -21.28
CA SER A 503 9.79 -22.47 -21.02
C SER A 503 8.95 -23.69 -21.41
N LYS A 504 9.57 -24.88 -21.50
CA LYS A 504 8.87 -26.12 -21.92
C LYS A 504 7.82 -26.60 -20.90
N ASP A 505 7.94 -26.16 -19.69
CA ASP A 505 7.03 -26.43 -18.56
C ASP A 505 6.03 -25.30 -18.31
N ALA A 506 5.97 -24.31 -19.22
CA ALA A 506 4.98 -23.25 -19.17
C ALA A 506 3.55 -23.82 -19.21
N THR A 507 2.71 -23.36 -18.31
CA THR A 507 1.31 -23.81 -18.23
C THR A 507 0.42 -22.98 -19.14
N PRO A 508 -0.60 -23.57 -19.79
CA PRO A 508 -1.58 -22.80 -20.54
C PRO A 508 -2.28 -21.77 -19.68
N GLY A 509 -2.47 -20.56 -20.23
CA GLY A 509 -3.08 -19.46 -19.51
C GLY A 509 -2.72 -18.09 -20.11
N THR A 510 -3.20 -17.03 -19.45
CA THR A 510 -2.93 -15.65 -19.82
C THR A 510 -2.08 -14.97 -18.75
N TYR A 511 -0.97 -14.41 -19.17
CA TYR A 511 0.07 -13.85 -18.31
C TYR A 511 0.42 -12.43 -18.73
N LYS A 512 1.10 -11.71 -17.85
CA LYS A 512 1.58 -10.35 -18.12
C LYS A 512 3.10 -10.29 -18.07
N VAL A 513 3.66 -9.50 -18.96
CA VAL A 513 5.04 -9.01 -18.87
C VAL A 513 5.03 -7.50 -18.87
N LEU A 514 5.98 -6.89 -18.17
CA LEU A 514 6.11 -5.45 -18.03
C LEU A 514 7.37 -4.99 -18.76
N LEU A 515 7.21 -4.09 -19.72
CA LEU A 515 8.29 -3.53 -20.52
C LEU A 515 8.32 -2.01 -20.41
N GLY A 516 9.49 -1.46 -20.15
CA GLY A 516 9.60 -0.01 -19.98
C GLY A 516 11.01 0.47 -19.72
N ALA A 517 11.09 1.68 -19.19
CA ALA A 517 12.33 2.31 -18.80
C ALA A 517 12.12 3.20 -17.56
N GLN A 518 13.17 3.32 -16.75
CA GLN A 518 13.16 4.14 -15.54
C GLN A 518 14.35 5.11 -15.55
N SER A 519 14.10 6.30 -15.02
CA SER A 519 15.09 7.31 -14.63
C SER A 519 15.23 7.33 -13.09
N PRO A 520 16.10 8.16 -12.52
CA PRO A 520 16.22 8.27 -11.05
C PRO A 520 14.92 8.66 -10.33
N ASP A 521 14.03 9.42 -10.99
CA ASP A 521 12.84 9.99 -10.36
C ASP A 521 11.53 9.30 -10.73
N ILE A 522 11.51 8.51 -11.83
CA ILE A 522 10.28 7.92 -12.35
C ILE A 522 10.55 6.70 -13.22
N ALA A 523 9.69 5.69 -13.10
CA ALA A 523 9.63 4.54 -13.99
C ALA A 523 8.34 4.57 -14.82
N ILE A 524 8.45 4.24 -16.12
CA ILE A 524 7.31 4.24 -17.04
C ILE A 524 7.35 2.94 -17.85
N SER A 525 6.26 2.20 -17.80
CA SER A 525 6.19 0.88 -18.40
C SER A 525 4.80 0.56 -18.96
N LYS A 526 4.73 -0.50 -19.76
CA LYS A 526 3.48 -1.05 -20.30
C LYS A 526 3.43 -2.55 -20.14
N PHE A 527 2.24 -3.05 -19.87
CA PHE A 527 1.97 -4.49 -19.85
C PHE A 527 1.72 -5.02 -21.26
N VAL A 528 2.31 -6.18 -21.53
CA VAL A 528 2.01 -7.01 -22.69
C VAL A 528 1.34 -8.28 -22.20
N THR A 529 0.26 -8.66 -22.85
CA THR A 529 -0.46 -9.91 -22.57
C THR A 529 0.22 -11.08 -23.31
N VAL A 530 0.60 -12.12 -22.59
CA VAL A 530 1.17 -13.34 -23.14
C VAL A 530 0.20 -14.50 -22.93
N THR A 531 -0.33 -15.06 -24.00
CA THR A 531 -1.18 -16.25 -23.95
C THR A 531 -0.34 -17.48 -24.26
N ILE A 532 -0.36 -18.47 -23.36
CA ILE A 532 0.24 -19.79 -23.56
C ILE A 532 -0.85 -20.78 -23.92
N GLU A 533 -0.74 -21.46 -25.08
CA GLU A 533 -1.70 -22.46 -25.61
C GLU A 533 -1.21 -23.91 -25.45
#